data_d919104641a778a6203fb942c403e269
#
_entry.id   d919104641a778a6203fb942c403e269
#
_cell.length_a   1.000
_cell.length_b   1.000
_cell.length_c   1.000
_cell.angle_alpha   90.00
_cell.angle_beta   90.00
_cell.angle_gamma   90.00
#
_symmetry.space_group_name_H-M   'P 1'
#
loop_
_entity.id
_entity.type
_entity.pdbx_description
1 polymer ?
#
loop_
_entity_poly.entity_id
_entity_poly.type
_entity_poly.pdbx_seq_one_letter_code
_entity_poly.pdbx_strand_id
1 'polypeptide(L)'
;MTRAVLVLGFAQIAVGAAAIFARYALLGGTPIGIAAARLSIAAIVMLALALFRPEPVSARPNAAANRTLLFAGIALAAHFALWIASLEYTSVAISTLLVTTTPIWTALYDVVVRKRPLSRLATAAFVVGGIGLLLVVGIDRTPAPIPGHALLGDALALLGSVAIGAYLLLVREVRAALSTRTIVTRTFSWAALALLVASFAAHQPAPPLHDGSAWAGILAMALISQLLGHTAINASLRHFTPNAVSFATLLEPVIAGALALAIFGEPIPSLALLGGLLLLGAIGVVLREERVDLSALENL
;
A
#
# COMPACT_ATOMS: atom_id res chain seq x y z
N MET A 1 -4.04 10.00 20.89
CA MET A 1 -4.82 10.11 19.63
C MET A 1 -4.16 11.01 18.58
N THR A 2 -3.83 12.26 18.86
CA THR A 2 -3.16 13.19 17.92
C THR A 2 -1.88 12.60 17.29
N ARG A 3 -1.02 11.95 18.10
CA ARG A 3 0.22 11.32 17.61
C ARG A 3 -0.05 10.17 16.61
N ALA A 4 -1.07 9.34 16.86
CA ALA A 4 -1.41 8.23 15.97
C ALA A 4 -1.92 8.74 14.60
N VAL A 5 -2.73 9.80 14.59
CA VAL A 5 -3.19 10.46 13.35
C VAL A 5 -2.02 11.08 12.59
N LEU A 6 -1.08 11.72 13.29
CA LEU A 6 0.13 12.29 12.66
C LEU A 6 1.01 11.20 12.05
N VAL A 7 1.18 10.06 12.73
CA VAL A 7 1.94 8.91 12.21
C VAL A 7 1.27 8.36 10.95
N LEU A 8 -0.06 8.19 10.96
CA LEU A 8 -0.82 7.72 9.80
C LEU A 8 -0.74 8.72 8.64
N GLY A 9 -0.88 10.02 8.90
CA GLY A 9 -0.74 11.08 7.89
C GLY A 9 0.66 11.13 7.26
N PHE A 10 1.70 11.05 8.09
CA PHE A 10 3.08 10.96 7.62
C PHE A 10 3.29 9.72 6.73
N ALA A 11 2.72 8.57 7.12
CA ALA A 11 2.78 7.35 6.35
C ALA A 11 2.23 7.55 4.93
N GLN A 12 1.10 8.25 4.79
CA GLN A 12 0.49 8.51 3.47
C GLN A 12 1.38 9.37 2.57
N ILE A 13 2.07 10.38 3.13
CA ILE A 13 3.02 11.19 2.37
C ILE A 13 4.20 10.34 1.89
N ALA A 14 4.76 9.52 2.78
CA ALA A 14 5.91 8.67 2.47
C ALA A 14 5.56 7.58 1.43
N VAL A 15 4.35 7.00 1.50
CA VAL A 15 3.90 5.98 0.55
C VAL A 15 3.40 6.61 -0.74
N GLY A 16 2.69 7.75 -0.69
CA GLY A 16 2.21 8.47 -1.87
C GLY A 16 3.32 8.90 -2.84
N ALA A 17 4.53 9.14 -2.33
CA ALA A 17 5.69 9.41 -3.18
C ALA A 17 6.25 8.15 -3.89
N ALA A 18 5.83 6.94 -3.50
CA ALA A 18 6.40 5.69 -4.01
C ALA A 18 6.24 5.53 -5.52
N ALA A 19 5.13 5.98 -6.10
CA ALA A 19 4.87 5.88 -7.54
C ALA A 19 5.88 6.69 -8.37
N ILE A 20 6.30 7.84 -7.86
CA ILE A 20 7.33 8.67 -8.49
C ILE A 20 8.68 7.94 -8.47
N PHE A 21 9.06 7.39 -7.31
CA PHE A 21 10.30 6.62 -7.18
C PHE A 21 10.29 5.36 -8.06
N ALA A 22 9.13 4.68 -8.16
CA ALA A 22 8.96 3.52 -9.03
C ALA A 22 9.13 3.86 -10.51
N ARG A 23 8.61 5.01 -10.96
CA ARG A 23 8.80 5.48 -12.35
C ARG A 23 10.28 5.71 -12.67
N TYR A 24 11.05 6.31 -11.77
CA TYR A 24 12.51 6.43 -11.96
C TYR A 24 13.20 5.06 -12.00
N ALA A 25 12.78 4.11 -11.15
CA ALA A 25 13.36 2.77 -11.13
C ALA A 25 13.05 1.98 -12.41
N LEU A 26 11.84 2.16 -12.99
CA LEU A 26 11.41 1.51 -14.22
C LEU A 26 12.16 2.00 -15.48
N LEU A 27 12.89 3.10 -15.42
CA LEU A 27 13.73 3.54 -16.53
C LEU A 27 14.87 2.56 -16.84
N GLY A 28 15.33 1.79 -15.87
CA GLY A 28 16.44 0.85 -16.04
C GLY A 28 16.20 -0.55 -15.48
N GLY A 29 15.06 -0.81 -14.82
CA GLY A 29 14.77 -2.08 -14.17
C GLY A 29 13.44 -2.68 -14.58
N THR A 30 13.27 -3.96 -14.27
CA THR A 30 12.01 -4.68 -14.47
C THR A 30 11.12 -4.61 -13.22
N PRO A 31 9.78 -4.68 -13.35
CA PRO A 31 8.88 -4.53 -12.21
C PRO A 31 9.16 -5.47 -11.04
N ILE A 32 9.32 -6.77 -11.30
CA ILE A 32 9.58 -7.75 -10.25
C ILE A 32 10.99 -7.58 -9.68
N GLY A 33 11.98 -7.28 -10.52
CA GLY A 33 13.36 -7.02 -10.09
C GLY A 33 13.46 -5.79 -9.17
N ILE A 34 12.74 -4.72 -9.49
CA ILE A 34 12.64 -3.52 -8.67
C ILE A 34 11.95 -3.83 -7.32
N ALA A 35 10.81 -4.56 -7.36
CA ALA A 35 10.12 -4.97 -6.15
C ALA A 35 11.01 -5.84 -5.24
N ALA A 36 11.75 -6.80 -5.84
CA ALA A 36 12.68 -7.67 -5.13
C ALA A 36 13.83 -6.87 -4.48
N ALA A 37 14.46 -5.96 -5.22
CA ALA A 37 15.55 -5.13 -4.70
C ALA A 37 15.06 -4.22 -3.55
N ARG A 38 13.92 -3.53 -3.73
CA ARG A 38 13.29 -2.70 -2.70
C ARG A 38 13.05 -3.45 -1.41
N LEU A 39 12.38 -4.61 -1.49
CA LEU A 39 12.04 -5.41 -0.31
C LEU A 39 13.26 -6.07 0.33
N SER A 40 14.26 -6.46 -0.48
CA SER A 40 15.52 -7.01 0.03
C SER A 40 16.28 -5.98 0.86
N ILE A 41 16.41 -4.74 0.37
CA ILE A 41 17.03 -3.65 1.13
C ILE A 41 16.29 -3.42 2.45
N ALA A 42 14.96 -3.31 2.39
CA ALA A 42 14.16 -3.09 3.59
C ALA A 42 14.26 -4.26 4.58
N ALA A 43 14.25 -5.50 4.10
CA ALA A 43 14.41 -6.69 4.92
C ALA A 43 15.80 -6.75 5.58
N ILE A 44 16.88 -6.45 4.84
CA ILE A 44 18.25 -6.42 5.38
C ILE A 44 18.35 -5.39 6.52
N VAL A 45 17.83 -4.18 6.32
CA VAL A 45 17.83 -3.14 7.36
C VAL A 45 17.05 -3.59 8.59
N MET A 46 15.88 -4.19 8.41
CA MET A 46 15.06 -4.67 9.54
C MET A 46 15.68 -5.85 10.26
N LEU A 47 16.33 -6.78 9.54
CA LEU A 47 17.09 -7.89 10.13
C LEU A 47 18.31 -7.38 10.90
N ALA A 48 19.07 -6.45 10.34
CA ALA A 48 20.18 -5.83 11.05
C ALA A 48 19.72 -5.15 12.34
N LEU A 49 18.61 -4.38 12.28
CA LEU A 49 18.04 -3.75 13.46
C LEU A 49 17.57 -4.78 14.51
N ALA A 50 17.04 -5.93 14.07
CA ALA A 50 16.64 -7.01 14.97
C ALA A 50 17.85 -7.69 15.64
N LEU A 51 19.01 -7.78 14.97
CA LEU A 51 20.25 -8.31 15.54
C LEU A 51 20.84 -7.36 16.60
N PHE A 52 20.87 -6.05 16.32
CA PHE A 52 21.42 -5.06 17.26
C PHE A 52 20.49 -4.73 18.43
N ARG A 53 19.19 -4.97 18.29
CA ARG A 53 18.17 -4.73 19.31
C ARG A 53 17.21 -5.92 19.39
N PRO A 54 17.63 -7.06 19.95
CA PRO A 54 16.81 -8.26 20.04
C PRO A 54 15.55 -7.99 20.85
N GLU A 55 14.44 -8.61 20.44
CA GLU A 55 13.20 -8.64 21.24
C GLU A 55 13.21 -9.79 22.24
N PRO A 56 12.50 -9.64 23.37
CA PRO A 56 12.37 -10.72 24.35
C PRO A 56 11.87 -12.02 23.71
N VAL A 57 12.32 -13.16 24.22
CA VAL A 57 11.92 -14.50 23.72
C VAL A 57 10.40 -14.69 23.79
N SER A 58 9.75 -14.15 24.82
CA SER A 58 8.29 -14.15 25.00
C SER A 58 7.52 -13.42 23.90
N ALA A 59 8.18 -12.52 23.16
CA ALA A 59 7.59 -11.79 22.03
C ALA A 59 7.81 -12.49 20.67
N ARG A 60 8.37 -13.71 20.66
CA ARG A 60 8.59 -14.44 19.42
C ARG A 60 7.27 -15.04 18.90
N PRO A 61 7.02 -14.97 17.58
CA PRO A 61 5.83 -15.55 16.99
C PRO A 61 5.85 -17.09 17.15
N ASN A 62 4.73 -17.67 17.54
CA ASN A 62 4.52 -19.12 17.50
C ASN A 62 4.35 -19.63 16.06
N ALA A 63 4.20 -20.93 15.86
CA ALA A 63 4.09 -21.54 14.53
C ALA A 63 2.89 -21.01 13.74
N ALA A 64 1.73 -20.80 14.38
CA ALA A 64 0.54 -20.25 13.74
C ALA A 64 0.77 -18.79 13.26
N ALA A 65 1.30 -17.94 14.16
CA ALA A 65 1.63 -16.57 13.82
C ALA A 65 2.69 -16.47 12.72
N ASN A 66 3.72 -17.35 12.73
CA ASN A 66 4.71 -17.40 11.65
C ASN A 66 4.09 -17.76 10.31
N ARG A 67 3.12 -18.69 10.28
CA ARG A 67 2.37 -19.04 9.06
C ARG A 67 1.54 -17.85 8.56
N THR A 68 0.85 -17.14 9.45
CA THR A 68 0.12 -15.90 9.09
C THR A 68 1.07 -14.85 8.51
N LEU A 69 2.24 -14.63 9.12
CA LEU A 69 3.26 -13.69 8.64
C LEU A 69 3.89 -14.11 7.30
N LEU A 70 4.01 -15.42 7.03
CA LEU A 70 4.43 -15.93 5.72
C LEU A 70 3.40 -15.55 4.65
N PHE A 71 2.12 -15.85 4.86
CA PHE A 71 1.07 -15.48 3.89
C PHE A 71 0.93 -13.97 3.74
N ALA A 72 1.07 -13.20 4.82
CA ALA A 72 1.13 -11.75 4.75
C ALA A 72 2.32 -11.27 3.91
N GLY A 73 3.51 -11.87 4.06
CA GLY A 73 4.68 -11.58 3.23
C GLY A 73 4.46 -11.88 1.76
N ILE A 74 3.83 -13.02 1.43
CA ILE A 74 3.48 -13.39 0.05
C ILE A 74 2.46 -12.40 -0.53
N ALA A 75 1.43 -12.02 0.23
CA ALA A 75 0.45 -11.02 -0.19
C ALA A 75 1.12 -9.65 -0.45
N LEU A 76 2.07 -9.24 0.40
CA LEU A 76 2.84 -8.03 0.22
C LEU A 76 3.74 -8.10 -1.03
N ALA A 77 4.35 -9.24 -1.31
CA ALA A 77 5.13 -9.49 -2.51
C ALA A 77 4.27 -9.36 -3.78
N ALA A 78 3.11 -10.02 -3.79
CA ALA A 78 2.16 -9.92 -4.89
C ALA A 78 1.69 -8.47 -5.11
N HIS A 79 1.36 -7.75 -4.03
CA HIS A 79 0.99 -6.34 -4.11
C HIS A 79 2.05 -5.51 -4.85
N PHE A 80 3.32 -5.59 -4.44
CA PHE A 80 4.36 -4.76 -5.06
C PHE A 80 4.70 -5.19 -6.48
N ALA A 81 4.74 -6.49 -6.77
CA ALA A 81 4.97 -6.97 -8.13
C ALA A 81 3.88 -6.48 -9.09
N LEU A 82 2.62 -6.63 -8.71
CA LEU A 82 1.46 -6.25 -9.52
C LEU A 82 1.35 -4.73 -9.66
N TRP A 83 1.53 -3.99 -8.56
CA TRP A 83 1.44 -2.54 -8.58
C TRP A 83 2.57 -1.89 -9.40
N ILE A 84 3.83 -2.31 -9.22
CA ILE A 84 4.94 -1.74 -9.99
C ILE A 84 4.78 -2.10 -11.47
N ALA A 85 4.35 -3.34 -11.79
CA ALA A 85 4.06 -3.73 -13.17
C ALA A 85 2.93 -2.89 -13.80
N SER A 86 1.92 -2.50 -13.03
CA SER A 86 0.82 -1.66 -13.54
C SER A 86 1.31 -0.31 -14.08
N LEU A 87 2.38 0.26 -13.48
CA LEU A 87 2.96 1.53 -13.87
C LEU A 87 3.64 1.50 -15.26
N GLU A 88 3.89 0.32 -15.83
CA GLU A 88 4.35 0.19 -17.23
C GLU A 88 3.21 0.37 -18.23
N TYR A 89 1.96 0.15 -17.81
CA TYR A 89 0.81 0.04 -18.72
C TYR A 89 -0.24 1.14 -18.52
N THR A 90 -0.27 1.79 -17.35
CA THR A 90 -1.23 2.86 -17.06
C THR A 90 -0.55 4.07 -16.41
N SER A 91 -1.25 5.21 -16.31
CA SER A 91 -0.69 6.41 -15.69
C SER A 91 -0.44 6.25 -14.19
N VAL A 92 0.45 7.09 -13.62
CA VAL A 92 0.70 7.12 -12.17
C VAL A 92 -0.60 7.35 -11.41
N ALA A 93 -1.42 8.29 -11.89
CA ALA A 93 -2.69 8.65 -11.25
C ALA A 93 -3.65 7.46 -11.22
N ILE A 94 -3.89 6.78 -12.36
CA ILE A 94 -4.80 5.62 -12.42
C ILE A 94 -4.25 4.44 -11.63
N SER A 95 -2.98 4.07 -11.83
CA SER A 95 -2.36 2.97 -11.08
C SER A 95 -2.49 3.16 -9.57
N THR A 96 -2.13 4.36 -9.07
CA THR A 96 -2.20 4.66 -7.63
C THR A 96 -3.64 4.68 -7.12
N LEU A 97 -4.57 5.20 -7.91
CA LEU A 97 -5.97 5.22 -7.54
C LEU A 97 -6.57 3.81 -7.45
N LEU A 98 -6.31 2.96 -8.45
CA LEU A 98 -6.84 1.59 -8.47
C LEU A 98 -6.22 0.72 -7.38
N VAL A 99 -4.93 0.85 -7.12
CA VAL A 99 -4.28 0.08 -6.04
C VAL A 99 -4.76 0.52 -4.66
N THR A 100 -5.24 1.74 -4.50
CA THR A 100 -5.79 2.24 -3.23
C THR A 100 -7.30 1.95 -3.06
N THR A 101 -7.94 1.17 -3.95
CA THR A 101 -9.30 0.63 -3.72
C THR A 101 -9.37 -0.43 -2.61
N THR A 102 -8.29 -0.62 -1.88
CA THR A 102 -8.13 -1.53 -0.72
C THR A 102 -9.30 -1.49 0.28
N PRO A 103 -9.92 -0.32 0.61
CA PRO A 103 -11.08 -0.28 1.51
C PRO A 103 -12.25 -1.15 1.04
N ILE A 104 -12.45 -1.29 -0.27
CA ILE A 104 -13.52 -2.13 -0.82
C ILE A 104 -13.32 -3.58 -0.40
N TRP A 105 -12.11 -4.10 -0.50
CA TRP A 105 -11.77 -5.49 -0.19
C TRP A 105 -11.81 -5.78 1.31
N THR A 106 -11.30 -4.85 2.13
CA THR A 106 -11.33 -4.99 3.60
C THR A 106 -12.76 -4.92 4.14
N ALA A 107 -13.60 -4.03 3.61
CA ALA A 107 -15.01 -3.94 3.97
C ALA A 107 -15.81 -5.16 3.48
N LEU A 108 -15.57 -5.63 2.26
CA LEU A 108 -16.20 -6.84 1.74
C LEU A 108 -15.87 -8.05 2.62
N TYR A 109 -14.63 -8.17 3.07
CA TYR A 109 -14.23 -9.20 4.03
C TYR A 109 -14.99 -9.08 5.36
N ASP A 110 -15.11 -7.88 5.92
CA ASP A 110 -15.85 -7.67 7.18
C ASP A 110 -17.36 -8.02 7.02
N VAL A 111 -17.98 -7.67 5.91
CA VAL A 111 -19.39 -8.00 5.63
C VAL A 111 -19.57 -9.49 5.37
N VAL A 112 -18.79 -10.09 4.47
CA VAL A 112 -19.03 -11.45 3.99
C VAL A 112 -18.49 -12.50 4.97
N VAL A 113 -17.27 -12.32 5.46
CA VAL A 113 -16.58 -13.32 6.29
C VAL A 113 -16.88 -13.12 7.77
N ARG A 114 -16.77 -11.88 8.25
CA ARG A 114 -16.98 -11.57 9.68
C ARG A 114 -18.45 -11.31 10.03
N LYS A 115 -19.34 -11.25 9.02
CA LYS A 115 -20.76 -10.98 9.18
C LYS A 115 -21.07 -9.66 9.92
N ARG A 116 -20.21 -8.67 9.77
CA ARG A 116 -20.37 -7.33 10.34
C ARG A 116 -20.92 -6.40 9.26
N PRO A 117 -22.20 -6.00 9.31
CA PRO A 117 -22.76 -5.10 8.33
C PRO A 117 -22.08 -3.72 8.44
N LEU A 118 -21.93 -3.05 7.31
CA LEU A 118 -21.52 -1.65 7.30
C LEU A 118 -22.65 -0.80 7.88
N SER A 119 -22.30 0.28 8.57
CA SER A 119 -23.26 1.29 8.95
C SER A 119 -23.85 1.96 7.71
N ARG A 120 -24.99 2.64 7.85
CA ARG A 120 -25.58 3.42 6.76
C ARG A 120 -24.64 4.50 6.27
N LEU A 121 -23.89 5.11 7.19
CA LEU A 121 -22.95 6.19 6.88
C LEU A 121 -21.72 5.66 6.14
N ALA A 122 -21.14 4.53 6.59
CA ALA A 122 -20.07 3.83 5.88
C ALA A 122 -20.51 3.40 4.48
N THR A 123 -21.73 2.83 4.34
CA THR A 123 -22.28 2.46 3.03
C THR A 123 -22.39 3.66 2.10
N ALA A 124 -22.89 4.80 2.59
CA ALA A 124 -22.96 6.05 1.82
C ALA A 124 -21.55 6.53 1.42
N ALA A 125 -20.58 6.47 2.33
CA ALA A 125 -19.19 6.81 2.04
C ALA A 125 -18.59 5.91 0.95
N PHE A 126 -18.85 4.60 0.96
CA PHE A 126 -18.43 3.69 -0.10
C PHE A 126 -19.03 4.04 -1.45
N VAL A 127 -20.33 4.38 -1.49
CA VAL A 127 -21.01 4.79 -2.74
C VAL A 127 -20.40 6.10 -3.26
N VAL A 128 -20.25 7.11 -2.40
CA VAL A 128 -19.66 8.42 -2.78
C VAL A 128 -18.19 8.24 -3.21
N GLY A 129 -17.41 7.45 -2.47
CA GLY A 129 -16.04 7.13 -2.82
C GLY A 129 -15.94 6.36 -4.15
N GLY A 130 -16.86 5.41 -4.39
CA GLY A 130 -16.97 4.68 -5.65
C GLY A 130 -17.30 5.59 -6.84
N ILE A 131 -18.20 6.55 -6.68
CA ILE A 131 -18.49 7.58 -7.69
C ILE A 131 -17.23 8.43 -7.94
N GLY A 132 -16.56 8.86 -6.87
CA GLY A 132 -15.30 9.59 -6.98
C GLY A 132 -14.25 8.81 -7.77
N LEU A 133 -14.11 7.51 -7.49
CA LEU A 133 -13.22 6.61 -8.21
C LEU A 133 -13.57 6.54 -9.71
N LEU A 134 -14.85 6.33 -10.04
CA LEU A 134 -15.32 6.26 -11.43
C LEU A 134 -15.08 7.58 -12.19
N LEU A 135 -15.25 8.72 -11.54
CA LEU A 135 -14.94 10.02 -12.14
C LEU A 135 -13.47 10.19 -12.47
N VAL A 136 -12.57 9.64 -11.66
CA VAL A 136 -11.13 9.70 -11.95
C VAL A 136 -10.74 8.72 -13.05
N VAL A 137 -11.16 7.45 -12.97
CA VAL A 137 -10.81 6.40 -13.94
C VAL A 137 -11.48 6.61 -15.30
N GLY A 138 -12.75 7.03 -15.32
CA GLY A 138 -13.53 7.17 -16.56
C GLY A 138 -13.09 8.30 -17.49
N ILE A 139 -12.17 9.15 -17.05
CA ILE A 139 -11.86 10.43 -17.72
C ILE A 139 -10.37 10.60 -17.99
N ASP A 140 -9.52 9.78 -17.42
CA ASP A 140 -8.10 9.85 -17.74
C ASP A 140 -7.87 9.36 -19.19
N ARG A 141 -7.68 10.33 -20.08
CA ARG A 141 -7.28 10.13 -21.49
C ARG A 141 -5.77 10.32 -21.66
N THR A 142 -4.99 10.36 -20.57
CA THR A 142 -3.53 10.39 -20.69
C THR A 142 -3.09 9.14 -21.45
N PRO A 143 -2.23 9.28 -22.45
CA PRO A 143 -1.74 8.13 -23.20
C PRO A 143 -1.07 7.14 -22.24
N ALA A 144 -1.51 5.89 -22.24
CA ALA A 144 -0.83 4.84 -21.52
C ALA A 144 0.63 4.76 -21.99
N PRO A 145 1.61 4.50 -21.09
CA PRO A 145 3.02 4.35 -21.48
C PRO A 145 3.20 3.33 -22.61
N ILE A 146 2.42 2.24 -22.59
CA ILE A 146 2.34 1.26 -23.67
C ILE A 146 0.93 1.32 -24.29
N PRO A 147 0.76 1.84 -25.53
CA PRO A 147 -0.54 1.93 -26.16
C PRO A 147 -1.24 0.58 -26.28
N GLY A 148 -2.55 0.56 -26.06
CA GLY A 148 -3.38 -0.65 -26.22
C GLY A 148 -3.38 -1.59 -25.00
N HIS A 149 -2.58 -1.34 -23.94
CA HIS A 149 -2.45 -2.21 -22.78
C HIS A 149 -2.94 -1.57 -21.47
N ALA A 150 -3.62 -0.42 -21.51
CA ALA A 150 -4.09 0.28 -20.31
C ALA A 150 -4.96 -0.61 -19.40
N LEU A 151 -5.88 -1.39 -19.96
CA LEU A 151 -6.71 -2.33 -19.18
C LEU A 151 -5.89 -3.38 -18.43
N LEU A 152 -4.74 -3.81 -18.96
CA LEU A 152 -3.83 -4.72 -18.26
C LEU A 152 -3.24 -4.01 -17.04
N GLY A 153 -2.77 -2.76 -17.21
CA GLY A 153 -2.28 -1.95 -16.10
C GLY A 153 -3.32 -1.77 -15.00
N ASP A 154 -4.55 -1.45 -15.39
CA ASP A 154 -5.67 -1.27 -14.47
C ASP A 154 -6.00 -2.56 -13.72
N ALA A 155 -6.03 -3.71 -14.41
CA ALA A 155 -6.26 -5.01 -13.78
C ALA A 155 -5.13 -5.38 -12.81
N LEU A 156 -3.87 -5.13 -13.17
CA LEU A 156 -2.72 -5.36 -12.30
C LEU A 156 -2.80 -4.50 -11.03
N ALA A 157 -3.15 -3.21 -11.16
CA ALA A 157 -3.33 -2.32 -10.02
C ALA A 157 -4.46 -2.78 -9.08
N LEU A 158 -5.61 -3.20 -9.64
CA LEU A 158 -6.73 -3.76 -8.87
C LEU A 158 -6.35 -5.05 -8.14
N LEU A 159 -5.65 -5.98 -8.79
CA LEU A 159 -5.15 -7.20 -8.15
C LEU A 159 -4.13 -6.86 -7.05
N GLY A 160 -3.29 -5.85 -7.28
CA GLY A 160 -2.39 -5.30 -6.26
C GLY A 160 -3.16 -4.77 -5.03
N SER A 161 -4.32 -4.15 -5.25
CA SER A 161 -5.22 -3.67 -4.19
C SER A 161 -5.80 -4.82 -3.35
N VAL A 162 -6.25 -5.89 -4.00
CA VAL A 162 -6.71 -7.11 -3.29
C VAL A 162 -5.60 -7.68 -2.42
N ALA A 163 -4.39 -7.76 -2.97
CA ALA A 163 -3.24 -8.33 -2.29
C ALA A 163 -2.84 -7.52 -1.03
N ILE A 164 -2.82 -6.18 -1.10
CA ILE A 164 -2.53 -5.37 0.09
C ILE A 164 -3.68 -5.42 1.10
N GLY A 165 -4.92 -5.53 0.66
CA GLY A 165 -6.07 -5.77 1.54
C GLY A 165 -5.90 -7.07 2.33
N ALA A 166 -5.54 -8.17 1.67
CA ALA A 166 -5.23 -9.44 2.32
C ALA A 166 -4.07 -9.32 3.32
N TYR A 167 -3.00 -8.59 2.96
CA TYR A 167 -1.90 -8.29 3.86
C TYR A 167 -2.37 -7.61 5.16
N LEU A 168 -3.16 -6.53 5.05
CA LEU A 168 -3.64 -5.78 6.21
C LEU A 168 -4.52 -6.64 7.13
N LEU A 169 -5.39 -7.48 6.54
CA LEU A 169 -6.24 -8.39 7.29
C LEU A 169 -5.43 -9.46 8.02
N LEU A 170 -4.43 -10.07 7.38
CA LEU A 170 -3.54 -11.05 7.99
C LEU A 170 -2.69 -10.44 9.12
N VAL A 171 -2.13 -9.26 8.91
CA VAL A 171 -1.36 -8.55 9.94
C VAL A 171 -2.24 -8.23 11.15
N ARG A 172 -3.50 -7.85 10.95
CA ARG A 172 -4.45 -7.61 12.04
C ARG A 172 -4.58 -8.81 12.98
N GLU A 173 -4.60 -10.05 12.47
CA GLU A 173 -4.76 -11.25 13.29
C GLU A 173 -3.65 -11.45 14.32
N VAL A 174 -2.41 -11.06 13.96
CA VAL A 174 -1.23 -11.23 14.83
C VAL A 174 -0.85 -9.96 15.57
N ARG A 175 -1.52 -8.87 15.27
CA ARG A 175 -1.15 -7.53 15.71
C ARG A 175 -1.20 -7.33 17.22
N ALA A 176 -2.16 -7.97 17.93
CA ALA A 176 -2.30 -7.87 19.38
C ALA A 176 -1.15 -8.57 20.13
N ALA A 177 -0.59 -9.63 19.55
CA ALA A 177 0.43 -10.46 20.19
C ALA A 177 1.86 -10.06 19.82
N LEU A 178 2.06 -9.37 18.69
CA LEU A 178 3.40 -9.10 18.15
C LEU A 178 3.70 -7.60 18.03
N SER A 179 4.97 -7.25 18.19
CA SER A 179 5.46 -5.88 17.97
C SER A 179 5.40 -5.52 16.48
N THR A 180 5.32 -4.22 16.18
CA THR A 180 5.42 -3.73 14.79
C THR A 180 6.73 -4.19 14.16
N ARG A 181 7.84 -4.13 14.90
CA ARG A 181 9.16 -4.53 14.42
C ARG A 181 9.18 -6.00 14.02
N THR A 182 8.68 -6.91 14.86
CA THR A 182 8.59 -8.35 14.53
C THR A 182 7.75 -8.58 13.27
N ILE A 183 6.58 -7.93 13.18
CA ILE A 183 5.67 -8.06 12.03
C ILE A 183 6.38 -7.63 10.75
N VAL A 184 6.93 -6.39 10.70
CA VAL A 184 7.55 -5.89 9.47
C VAL A 184 8.84 -6.63 9.13
N THR A 185 9.67 -7.02 10.12
CA THR A 185 10.87 -7.82 9.84
C THR A 185 10.50 -9.14 9.16
N ARG A 186 9.50 -9.86 9.68
CA ARG A 186 9.07 -11.15 9.12
C ARG A 186 8.40 -10.98 7.77
N THR A 187 7.44 -10.06 7.63
CA THR A 187 6.70 -9.88 6.37
C THR A 187 7.59 -9.33 5.26
N PHE A 188 8.52 -8.40 5.55
CA PHE A 188 9.46 -7.90 4.54
C PHE A 188 10.45 -8.98 4.11
N SER A 189 10.93 -9.82 5.05
CA SER A 189 11.81 -10.94 4.72
C SER A 189 11.12 -11.99 3.84
N TRP A 190 9.88 -12.38 4.16
CA TRP A 190 9.10 -13.31 3.35
C TRP A 190 8.75 -12.72 1.98
N ALA A 191 8.39 -11.43 1.94
CA ALA A 191 8.12 -10.74 0.68
C ALA A 191 9.37 -10.63 -0.20
N ALA A 192 10.51 -10.30 0.39
CA ALA A 192 11.78 -10.25 -0.34
C ALA A 192 12.14 -11.61 -0.93
N LEU A 193 12.03 -12.68 -0.12
CA LEU A 193 12.31 -14.05 -0.59
C LEU A 193 11.37 -14.45 -1.73
N ALA A 194 10.06 -14.22 -1.60
CA ALA A 194 9.08 -14.54 -2.63
C ALA A 194 9.36 -13.76 -3.93
N LEU A 195 9.72 -12.48 -3.83
CA LEU A 195 10.04 -11.64 -4.99
C LEU A 195 11.37 -12.02 -5.64
N LEU A 196 12.39 -12.41 -4.87
CA LEU A 196 13.65 -12.91 -5.41
C LEU A 196 13.42 -14.21 -6.20
N VAL A 197 12.63 -15.15 -5.68
CA VAL A 197 12.24 -16.36 -6.38
C VAL A 197 11.46 -16.03 -7.66
N ALA A 198 10.47 -15.14 -7.57
CA ALA A 198 9.67 -14.70 -8.72
C ALA A 198 10.53 -13.98 -9.78
N SER A 199 11.44 -13.10 -9.36
CA SER A 199 12.37 -12.38 -10.24
C SER A 199 13.27 -13.35 -11.02
N PHE A 200 13.81 -14.35 -10.32
CA PHE A 200 14.62 -15.40 -10.96
C PHE A 200 13.79 -16.23 -11.93
N ALA A 201 12.61 -16.71 -11.52
CA ALA A 201 11.74 -17.56 -12.34
C ALA A 201 11.19 -16.83 -13.58
N ALA A 202 10.87 -15.53 -13.44
CA ALA A 202 10.37 -14.72 -14.54
C ALA A 202 11.46 -14.09 -15.41
N HIS A 203 12.74 -14.31 -15.11
CA HIS A 203 13.88 -13.65 -15.76
C HIS A 203 13.78 -12.12 -15.74
N GLN A 204 13.31 -11.56 -14.63
CA GLN A 204 13.17 -10.12 -14.40
C GLN A 204 14.18 -9.63 -13.35
N PRO A 205 15.44 -9.36 -13.73
CA PRO A 205 16.49 -8.96 -12.78
C PRO A 205 16.30 -7.52 -12.26
N ALA A 206 16.98 -7.21 -11.17
CA ALA A 206 17.18 -5.83 -10.74
C ALA A 206 17.96 -5.04 -11.81
N PRO A 207 17.88 -3.68 -11.79
CA PRO A 207 18.66 -2.85 -12.71
C PRO A 207 20.15 -3.14 -12.61
N PRO A 208 20.93 -2.90 -13.68
CA PRO A 208 22.39 -2.93 -13.62
C PRO A 208 22.92 -1.96 -12.57
N LEU A 209 23.99 -2.34 -11.87
CA LEU A 209 24.54 -1.53 -10.75
C LEU A 209 25.01 -0.12 -11.16
N HIS A 210 25.32 0.08 -12.44
CA HIS A 210 25.74 1.39 -12.97
C HIS A 210 24.57 2.33 -13.27
N ASP A 211 23.32 1.85 -13.24
CA ASP A 211 22.14 2.70 -13.43
C ASP A 211 21.80 3.43 -12.12
N GLY A 212 22.48 4.57 -11.91
CA GLY A 212 22.31 5.36 -10.70
C GLY A 212 20.90 5.91 -10.52
N SER A 213 20.18 6.22 -11.61
CA SER A 213 18.80 6.75 -11.53
C SER A 213 17.82 5.69 -11.07
N ALA A 214 17.90 4.48 -11.62
CA ALA A 214 17.06 3.36 -11.21
C ALA A 214 17.33 2.98 -9.75
N TRP A 215 18.59 2.92 -9.33
CA TRP A 215 18.93 2.63 -7.94
C TRP A 215 18.54 3.74 -6.97
N ALA A 216 18.60 5.02 -7.37
CA ALA A 216 18.09 6.12 -6.56
C ALA A 216 16.57 5.95 -6.30
N GLY A 217 15.80 5.59 -7.33
CA GLY A 217 14.37 5.27 -7.18
C GLY A 217 14.12 4.08 -6.24
N ILE A 218 14.87 2.98 -6.40
CA ILE A 218 14.76 1.79 -5.54
C ILE A 218 15.11 2.13 -4.08
N LEU A 219 16.21 2.86 -3.85
CA LEU A 219 16.62 3.27 -2.51
C LEU A 219 15.60 4.18 -1.86
N ALA A 220 15.06 5.16 -2.60
CA ALA A 220 14.01 6.04 -2.09
C ALA A 220 12.75 5.24 -1.73
N MET A 221 12.30 4.28 -2.59
CA MET A 221 11.20 3.39 -2.25
C MET A 221 11.50 2.53 -1.02
N ALA A 222 12.71 1.97 -0.89
CA ALA A 222 13.08 1.10 0.22
C ALA A 222 13.14 1.87 1.54
N LEU A 223 13.78 3.04 1.55
CA LEU A 223 14.03 3.80 2.78
C LEU A 223 12.82 4.66 3.18
N ILE A 224 12.24 5.40 2.24
CA ILE A 224 11.15 6.33 2.52
C ILE A 224 9.81 5.59 2.54
N SER A 225 9.43 4.98 1.41
CA SER A 225 8.08 4.41 1.31
C SER A 225 7.94 3.09 2.06
N GLN A 226 8.96 2.23 2.08
CA GLN A 226 8.89 0.93 2.75
C GLN A 226 9.24 1.02 4.22
N LEU A 227 10.46 1.46 4.57
CA LEU A 227 10.91 1.45 5.97
C LEU A 227 10.18 2.51 6.81
N LEU A 228 9.98 3.71 6.31
CA LEU A 228 9.24 4.73 7.05
C LEU A 228 7.73 4.58 6.83
N GLY A 229 7.25 4.62 5.59
CA GLY A 229 5.83 4.63 5.25
C GLY A 229 5.10 3.35 5.67
N HIS A 230 5.43 2.20 5.10
CA HIS A 230 4.74 0.93 5.43
C HIS A 230 4.95 0.49 6.88
N THR A 231 6.08 0.82 7.51
CA THR A 231 6.26 0.56 8.95
C THR A 231 5.31 1.43 9.78
N ALA A 232 5.12 2.69 9.40
CA ALA A 232 4.17 3.59 10.06
C ALA A 232 2.71 3.15 9.83
N ILE A 233 2.35 2.65 8.62
CA ILE A 233 1.05 2.01 8.36
C ILE A 233 0.85 0.83 9.32
N ASN A 234 1.83 -0.07 9.42
CA ASN A 234 1.75 -1.21 10.34
C ASN A 234 1.65 -0.78 11.82
N ALA A 235 2.36 0.28 12.21
CA ALA A 235 2.25 0.84 13.56
C ALA A 235 0.85 1.42 13.82
N SER A 236 0.23 2.02 12.83
CA SER A 236 -1.10 2.62 12.92
C SER A 236 -2.21 1.59 13.16
N LEU A 237 -2.02 0.33 12.72
CA LEU A 237 -2.93 -0.78 13.02
C LEU A 237 -3.05 -1.09 14.53
N ARG A 238 -2.26 -0.49 15.40
CA ARG A 238 -2.46 -0.54 16.88
C ARG A 238 -3.60 0.35 17.35
N HIS A 239 -3.90 1.37 16.61
CA HIS A 239 -4.81 2.44 17.00
C HIS A 239 -6.03 2.54 16.09
N PHE A 240 -5.96 1.93 14.91
CA PHE A 240 -6.98 2.00 13.86
C PHE A 240 -7.27 0.62 13.30
N THR A 241 -8.50 0.40 12.83
CA THR A 241 -8.86 -0.82 12.12
C THR A 241 -8.21 -0.88 10.72
N PRO A 242 -8.11 -2.06 10.08
CA PRO A 242 -7.67 -2.15 8.68
C PRO A 242 -8.51 -1.28 7.73
N ASN A 243 -9.81 -1.15 7.99
CA ASN A 243 -10.68 -0.28 7.19
C ASN A 243 -10.24 1.18 7.29
N ALA A 244 -10.03 1.73 8.50
CA ALA A 244 -9.58 3.11 8.68
C ALA A 244 -8.20 3.35 8.06
N VAL A 245 -7.27 2.41 8.26
CA VAL A 245 -5.93 2.50 7.66
C VAL A 245 -6.02 2.46 6.13
N SER A 246 -6.80 1.56 5.56
CA SER A 246 -6.98 1.47 4.11
C SER A 246 -7.72 2.68 3.52
N PHE A 247 -8.68 3.27 4.25
CA PHE A 247 -9.28 4.53 3.83
C PHE A 247 -8.28 5.69 3.82
N ALA A 248 -7.35 5.74 4.78
CA ALA A 248 -6.32 6.77 4.77
C ALA A 248 -5.41 6.67 3.52
N THR A 249 -5.21 5.46 2.95
CA THR A 249 -4.40 5.30 1.73
C THR A 249 -5.02 5.97 0.50
N LEU A 250 -6.31 6.34 0.53
CA LEU A 250 -6.92 7.14 -0.53
C LEU A 250 -6.33 8.57 -0.65
N LEU A 251 -5.49 9.00 0.28
CA LEU A 251 -4.65 10.20 0.13
C LEU A 251 -3.48 9.99 -0.85
N GLU A 252 -3.04 8.76 -1.06
CA GLU A 252 -1.89 8.43 -1.91
C GLU A 252 -2.08 8.91 -3.36
N PRO A 253 -3.22 8.68 -4.04
CA PRO A 253 -3.45 9.18 -5.40
C PRO A 253 -3.36 10.70 -5.49
N VAL A 254 -3.82 11.42 -4.48
CA VAL A 254 -3.75 12.89 -4.44
C VAL A 254 -2.30 13.35 -4.37
N ILE A 255 -1.51 12.72 -3.49
CA ILE A 255 -0.09 13.03 -3.32
C ILE A 255 0.69 12.63 -4.58
N ALA A 256 0.47 11.41 -5.09
CA ALA A 256 1.14 10.90 -6.28
C ALA A 256 0.81 11.74 -7.52
N GLY A 257 -0.47 12.12 -7.71
CA GLY A 257 -0.90 12.96 -8.81
C GLY A 257 -0.31 14.38 -8.75
N ALA A 258 -0.29 15.00 -7.57
CA ALA A 258 0.34 16.30 -7.39
C ALA A 258 1.85 16.26 -7.68
N LEU A 259 2.55 15.20 -7.22
CA LEU A 259 3.97 15.01 -7.51
C LEU A 259 4.20 14.69 -8.99
N ALA A 260 3.36 13.87 -9.64
CA ALA A 260 3.46 13.57 -11.06
C ALA A 260 3.27 14.82 -11.93
N LEU A 261 2.32 15.70 -11.56
CA LEU A 261 2.16 17.00 -12.21
C LEU A 261 3.42 17.86 -12.06
N ALA A 262 3.96 17.97 -10.84
CA ALA A 262 5.10 18.83 -10.56
C ALA A 262 6.42 18.34 -11.19
N ILE A 263 6.61 17.00 -11.28
CA ILE A 263 7.89 16.39 -11.67
C ILE A 263 7.88 15.98 -13.15
N PHE A 264 6.77 15.38 -13.62
CA PHE A 264 6.66 14.84 -14.99
C PHE A 264 5.76 15.70 -15.90
N GLY A 265 5.10 16.74 -15.36
CA GLY A 265 4.14 17.54 -16.10
C GLY A 265 2.86 16.77 -16.48
N GLU A 266 2.55 15.65 -15.80
CA GLU A 266 1.34 14.88 -16.05
C GLU A 266 0.11 15.70 -15.60
N PRO A 267 -0.81 16.09 -16.53
CA PRO A 267 -1.93 16.95 -16.17
C PRO A 267 -2.93 16.19 -15.31
N ILE A 268 -3.49 16.87 -14.28
CA ILE A 268 -4.60 16.33 -13.51
C ILE A 268 -5.91 16.79 -14.15
N PRO A 269 -6.74 15.88 -14.70
CA PRO A 269 -8.03 16.25 -15.27
C PRO A 269 -8.94 16.92 -14.23
N SER A 270 -9.72 17.95 -14.63
CA SER A 270 -10.60 18.68 -13.71
C SER A 270 -11.62 17.79 -12.99
N LEU A 271 -12.11 16.75 -13.66
CA LEU A 271 -13.01 15.77 -13.07
C LEU A 271 -12.29 14.82 -12.08
N ALA A 272 -10.97 14.60 -12.27
CA ALA A 272 -10.17 13.87 -11.28
C ALA A 272 -10.03 14.66 -9.98
N LEU A 273 -10.00 16.00 -10.03
CA LEU A 273 -10.05 16.84 -8.83
C LEU A 273 -11.39 16.68 -8.10
N LEU A 274 -12.51 16.69 -8.82
CA LEU A 274 -13.84 16.46 -8.23
C LEU A 274 -13.92 15.06 -7.62
N GLY A 275 -13.49 14.04 -8.36
CA GLY A 275 -13.40 12.67 -7.86
C GLY A 275 -12.53 12.53 -6.61
N GLY A 276 -11.37 13.20 -6.58
CA GLY A 276 -10.49 13.27 -5.43
C GLY A 276 -11.14 13.91 -4.20
N LEU A 277 -11.89 15.00 -4.38
CA LEU A 277 -12.64 15.65 -3.29
C LEU A 277 -13.73 14.73 -2.72
N LEU A 278 -14.45 13.98 -3.57
CA LEU A 278 -15.43 12.99 -3.12
C LEU A 278 -14.78 11.85 -2.34
N LEU A 279 -13.62 11.36 -2.79
CA LEU A 279 -12.83 10.35 -2.09
C LEU A 279 -12.37 10.86 -0.72
N LEU A 280 -11.79 12.06 -0.64
CA LEU A 280 -11.35 12.67 0.62
C LEU A 280 -12.52 12.88 1.59
N GLY A 281 -13.69 13.31 1.09
CA GLY A 281 -14.91 13.40 1.88
C GLY A 281 -15.34 12.05 2.46
N ALA A 282 -15.35 11.01 1.63
CA ALA A 282 -15.66 9.64 2.05
C ALA A 282 -14.70 9.13 3.13
N ILE A 283 -13.38 9.37 2.96
CA ILE A 283 -12.36 9.05 3.97
C ILE A 283 -12.70 9.73 5.31
N GLY A 284 -12.96 11.04 5.26
CA GLY A 284 -13.27 11.82 6.46
C GLY A 284 -14.47 11.28 7.23
N VAL A 285 -15.50 10.84 6.52
CA VAL A 285 -16.72 10.23 7.10
C VAL A 285 -16.37 8.91 7.80
N VAL A 286 -15.69 7.99 7.14
CA VAL A 286 -15.35 6.66 7.71
C VAL A 286 -14.42 6.78 8.90
N LEU A 287 -13.38 7.62 8.82
CA LEU A 287 -12.46 7.86 9.93
C LEU A 287 -13.17 8.49 11.14
N ARG A 288 -14.20 9.33 10.92
CA ARG A 288 -15.00 9.92 12.00
C ARG A 288 -15.88 8.88 12.69
N GLU A 289 -16.47 7.96 11.92
CA GLU A 289 -17.33 6.91 12.43
C GLU A 289 -16.56 5.91 13.29
N GLU A 290 -15.38 5.48 12.87
CA GLU A 290 -14.51 4.61 13.68
C GLU A 290 -14.05 5.25 15.00
N ARG A 291 -13.90 6.58 15.03
CA ARG A 291 -13.58 7.29 16.29
C ARG A 291 -14.72 7.20 17.30
N VAL A 292 -15.96 7.23 16.85
CA VAL A 292 -17.16 7.12 17.72
C VAL A 292 -17.22 5.72 18.32
N ASP A 293 -16.98 4.67 17.52
CA ASP A 293 -17.00 3.29 18.00
C ASP A 293 -15.91 3.00 19.05
N LEU A 294 -14.70 3.54 18.88
CA LEU A 294 -13.63 3.38 19.86
C LEU A 294 -13.93 4.11 21.18
N SER A 295 -14.56 5.27 21.11
CA SER A 295 -14.95 6.02 22.33
C SER A 295 -16.08 5.35 23.11
N ALA A 296 -16.95 4.61 22.43
CA ALA A 296 -17.99 3.81 23.07
C ALA A 296 -17.41 2.59 23.82
N LEU A 297 -16.29 2.03 23.35
CA LEU A 297 -15.57 0.93 23.99
C LEU A 297 -14.69 1.37 25.18
N GLU A 298 -14.22 2.62 25.20
CA GLU A 298 -13.46 3.20 26.33
C GLU A 298 -14.36 3.59 27.51
N ASN A 299 -15.67 3.63 27.32
CA ASN A 299 -16.69 3.95 28.36
C ASN A 299 -17.41 2.71 28.92
N LEU A 300 -17.01 1.48 28.54
CA LEU A 300 -17.46 0.20 29.07
C LEU A 300 -16.39 -0.41 29.98
#